data_556a586f8f0257f6df70444a6778b37f
#
_entry.id   556a586f8f0257f6df70444a6778b37f
#
_cell.length_a   1.000
_cell.length_b   1.000
_cell.length_c   1.000
_cell.angle_alpha   90.00
_cell.angle_beta   90.00
_cell.angle_gamma   90.00
#
_symmetry.space_group_name_H-M   'P 1'
#
loop_
_entity.id
_entity.type
_entity.pdbx_description
1 polymer ?
#
loop_
_entity_poly.entity_id
_entity_poly.type
_entity_poly.pdbx_seq_one_letter_code
_entity_poly.pdbx_strand_id
1 'polypeptide(L)'
;MDSFNKLGGNYIMALPLQIRRMTQNDIDIIHMGLSEHDVSQPLDYVQRCWQENQNEKRVTLLAFCENEFVGWGHVVYRSEYPYFAENNIPEIQNFDVIPPFRKRGVGSVLIEALEKDAFTISNTIGIGFGLYADYGTAQRMYIKRGFIPDGRGIMYDNKPVEPGAHVCVDDDLCLYLIKTIEQ
;
A
#
# COMPACT_ATOMS: atom_id res chain seq x y z
N MET A 1 0.76 -20.68 -21.68
CA MET A 1 -0.72 -20.75 -21.55
C MET A 1 -1.19 -19.37 -21.15
N ASP A 2 -1.67 -18.63 -22.14
CA ASP A 2 -2.03 -17.21 -21.98
C ASP A 2 -3.38 -17.09 -21.25
N SER A 3 -3.37 -16.47 -20.09
CA SER A 3 -4.56 -16.23 -19.29
C SER A 3 -5.35 -15.06 -19.88
N PHE A 4 -6.35 -15.34 -20.69
CA PHE A 4 -7.29 -14.32 -21.19
C PHE A 4 -8.44 -14.12 -20.21
N ASN A 5 -8.59 -12.91 -19.68
CA ASN A 5 -9.75 -12.52 -18.90
C ASN A 5 -10.73 -11.74 -19.78
N LYS A 6 -11.95 -12.27 -19.97
CA LYS A 6 -12.96 -11.74 -20.88
C LYS A 6 -13.93 -10.84 -20.11
N LEU A 7 -13.79 -9.53 -20.27
CA LEU A 7 -14.81 -8.54 -19.90
C LEU A 7 -15.03 -7.56 -21.07
N GLY A 8 -16.16 -7.73 -21.77
CA GLY A 8 -16.70 -6.75 -22.70
C GLY A 8 -15.80 -6.40 -23.90
N GLY A 9 -15.69 -7.25 -24.90
CA GLY A 9 -15.39 -6.86 -26.29
C GLY A 9 -14.00 -6.31 -26.67
N ASN A 10 -13.19 -5.86 -25.73
CA ASN A 10 -11.79 -5.47 -25.95
C ASN A 10 -10.86 -6.40 -25.15
N TYR A 11 -9.99 -7.11 -25.82
CA TYR A 11 -8.90 -7.85 -25.18
C TYR A 11 -7.90 -6.84 -24.61
N ILE A 12 -8.02 -6.52 -23.33
CA ILE A 12 -6.95 -5.81 -22.63
C ILE A 12 -5.89 -6.88 -22.34
N MET A 13 -4.80 -6.87 -23.07
CA MET A 13 -3.63 -7.70 -22.73
C MET A 13 -3.21 -7.31 -21.31
N ALA A 14 -3.14 -8.30 -20.41
CA ALA A 14 -2.61 -8.06 -19.08
C ALA A 14 -1.17 -7.52 -19.22
N LEU A 15 -0.86 -6.44 -18.51
CA LEU A 15 0.51 -5.92 -18.51
C LEU A 15 1.45 -7.02 -17.99
N PRO A 16 2.63 -7.18 -18.59
CA PRO A 16 3.66 -8.10 -18.08
C PRO A 16 4.26 -7.54 -16.79
N LEU A 17 3.55 -7.76 -15.69
CA LEU A 17 3.93 -7.25 -14.37
C LEU A 17 4.83 -8.25 -13.64
N GLN A 18 5.92 -7.74 -13.11
CA GLN A 18 6.79 -8.44 -12.17
C GLN A 18 6.73 -7.76 -10.82
N ILE A 19 6.40 -8.52 -9.76
CA ILE A 19 6.49 -8.06 -8.37
C ILE A 19 7.70 -8.72 -7.73
N ARG A 20 8.55 -7.92 -7.07
CA ARG A 20 9.70 -8.43 -6.34
C ARG A 20 10.03 -7.58 -5.13
N ARG A 21 10.81 -8.13 -4.22
CA ARG A 21 11.33 -7.38 -3.07
C ARG A 21 12.37 -6.35 -3.51
N MET A 22 12.41 -5.25 -2.77
CA MET A 22 13.40 -4.19 -2.91
C MET A 22 14.81 -4.72 -2.64
N THR A 23 15.77 -4.23 -3.40
CA THR A 23 17.21 -4.41 -3.19
C THR A 23 17.87 -3.05 -3.02
N GLN A 24 19.14 -3.02 -2.61
CA GLN A 24 19.90 -1.77 -2.47
C GLN A 24 19.99 -0.98 -3.79
N ASN A 25 20.09 -1.67 -4.91
CA ASN A 25 20.19 -1.05 -6.23
C ASN A 25 18.91 -0.35 -6.70
N ASP A 26 17.80 -0.56 -5.98
CA ASP A 26 16.51 0.04 -6.34
C ASP A 26 16.31 1.44 -5.73
N ILE A 27 17.17 1.88 -4.84
CA ILE A 27 17.00 3.17 -4.14
C ILE A 27 16.86 4.32 -5.15
N ASP A 28 17.80 4.43 -6.08
CA ASP A 28 17.78 5.49 -7.09
C ASP A 28 16.64 5.30 -8.09
N ILE A 29 16.33 4.06 -8.48
CA ILE A 29 15.23 3.72 -9.39
C ILE A 29 13.89 4.18 -8.80
N ILE A 30 13.64 3.89 -7.53
CA ILE A 30 12.42 4.30 -6.82
C ILE A 30 12.35 5.82 -6.71
N HIS A 31 13.42 6.44 -6.20
CA HIS A 31 13.44 7.89 -5.99
C HIS A 31 13.21 8.66 -7.29
N MET A 32 13.91 8.30 -8.37
CA MET A 32 13.75 8.93 -9.68
C MET A 32 12.36 8.65 -10.27
N GLY A 33 11.92 7.39 -10.28
CA GLY A 33 10.64 7.01 -10.87
C GLY A 33 9.43 7.64 -10.16
N LEU A 34 9.50 7.88 -8.85
CA LEU A 34 8.46 8.60 -8.12
C LEU A 34 8.53 10.11 -8.40
N SER A 35 9.76 10.69 -8.41
CA SER A 35 9.96 12.13 -8.59
C SER A 35 9.50 12.62 -9.97
N GLU A 36 9.66 11.82 -11.02
CA GLU A 36 9.22 12.14 -12.38
C GLU A 36 7.69 12.27 -12.52
N HIS A 37 6.93 11.84 -11.53
CA HIS A 37 5.48 11.73 -11.60
C HIS A 37 4.72 12.45 -10.47
N ASP A 38 5.35 13.42 -9.81
CA ASP A 38 4.76 14.20 -8.70
C ASP A 38 4.22 13.35 -7.52
N VAL A 39 4.75 12.14 -7.35
CA VAL A 39 4.52 11.26 -6.19
C VAL A 39 5.81 11.10 -5.39
N SER A 40 6.60 12.17 -5.37
CA SER A 40 7.97 12.20 -4.85
C SER A 40 8.04 11.76 -3.39
N GLN A 41 9.01 10.89 -3.12
CA GLN A 41 9.43 10.55 -1.77
C GLN A 41 10.87 11.04 -1.55
N PRO A 42 11.18 11.62 -0.38
CA PRO A 42 12.56 12.02 -0.07
C PRO A 42 13.53 10.84 -0.18
N LEU A 43 14.74 11.09 -0.71
CA LEU A 43 15.75 10.05 -0.89
C LEU A 43 16.12 9.35 0.43
N ASP A 44 16.23 10.11 1.52
CA ASP A 44 16.51 9.57 2.86
C ASP A 44 15.39 8.64 3.36
N TYR A 45 14.12 8.91 2.98
CA TYR A 45 13.01 8.00 3.25
C TYR A 45 13.17 6.67 2.50
N VAL A 46 13.52 6.71 1.20
CA VAL A 46 13.74 5.50 0.40
C VAL A 46 14.93 4.69 0.95
N GLN A 47 16.02 5.38 1.34
CA GLN A 47 17.17 4.75 1.99
C GLN A 47 16.80 4.10 3.33
N ARG A 48 15.99 4.77 4.14
CA ARG A 48 15.47 4.21 5.40
C ARG A 48 14.62 2.98 5.14
N CYS A 49 13.75 2.98 4.13
CA CYS A 49 12.98 1.80 3.74
C CYS A 49 13.89 0.60 3.47
N TRP A 50 15.01 0.80 2.75
CA TRP A 50 15.98 -0.25 2.52
C TRP A 50 16.64 -0.74 3.81
N GLN A 51 17.09 0.14 4.68
CA GLN A 51 17.67 -0.22 5.97
C GLN A 51 16.69 -1.02 6.84
N GLU A 52 15.41 -0.64 6.84
CA GLU A 52 14.37 -1.34 7.59
C GLU A 52 14.02 -2.71 6.98
N ASN A 53 14.14 -2.88 5.64
CA ASN A 53 14.05 -4.19 5.01
C ASN A 53 15.19 -5.11 5.47
N GLN A 54 16.44 -4.60 5.54
CA GLN A 54 17.59 -5.38 6.03
C GLN A 54 17.46 -5.79 7.51
N ASN A 55 16.81 -4.94 8.32
CA ASN A 55 16.59 -5.16 9.74
C ASN A 55 15.28 -5.91 10.05
N GLU A 56 14.63 -6.48 9.04
CA GLU A 56 13.37 -7.23 9.16
C GLU A 56 12.25 -6.45 9.88
N LYS A 57 12.23 -5.11 9.72
CA LYS A 57 11.17 -4.25 10.27
C LYS A 57 10.03 -4.02 9.27
N ARG A 58 10.34 -4.15 7.98
CA ARG A 58 9.35 -4.08 6.89
C ARG A 58 9.77 -4.94 5.70
N VAL A 59 8.81 -5.20 4.83
CA VAL A 59 9.06 -5.65 3.47
C VAL A 59 8.58 -4.57 2.51
N THR A 60 9.42 -4.21 1.55
CA THR A 60 9.07 -3.35 0.42
C THR A 60 8.97 -4.18 -0.84
N LEU A 61 7.82 -4.15 -1.48
CA LEU A 61 7.57 -4.78 -2.78
C LEU A 61 7.54 -3.73 -3.87
N LEU A 62 8.16 -4.03 -4.99
CA LEU A 62 8.23 -3.20 -6.19
C LEU A 62 7.47 -3.87 -7.33
N ALA A 63 6.74 -3.08 -8.09
CA ALA A 63 6.10 -3.48 -9.33
C ALA A 63 6.89 -2.94 -10.54
N PHE A 64 7.19 -3.82 -11.49
CA PHE A 64 7.81 -3.49 -12.76
C PHE A 64 6.91 -3.94 -13.92
N CYS A 65 6.88 -3.13 -14.99
CA CYS A 65 6.28 -3.47 -16.27
C CYS A 65 7.37 -3.36 -17.34
N GLU A 66 7.72 -4.46 -18.02
CA GLU A 66 8.80 -4.49 -19.04
C GLU A 66 10.12 -3.85 -18.54
N ASN A 67 10.49 -4.11 -17.29
CA ASN A 67 11.65 -3.55 -16.59
C ASN A 67 11.52 -2.07 -16.16
N GLU A 68 10.41 -1.39 -16.45
CA GLU A 68 10.11 -0.05 -15.95
C GLU A 68 9.49 -0.15 -14.54
N PHE A 69 9.97 0.65 -13.59
CA PHE A 69 9.38 0.78 -12.26
C PHE A 69 8.02 1.47 -12.38
N VAL A 70 6.96 0.81 -11.85
CA VAL A 70 5.58 1.31 -12.00
C VAL A 70 4.84 1.46 -10.67
N GLY A 71 5.46 1.08 -9.57
CA GLY A 71 4.85 1.26 -8.26
C GLY A 71 5.57 0.49 -7.15
N TRP A 72 5.22 0.79 -5.92
CA TRP A 72 5.73 0.15 -4.73
C TRP A 72 4.71 0.13 -3.59
N GLY A 73 5.05 -0.57 -2.52
CA GLY A 73 4.30 -0.58 -1.27
C GLY A 73 5.04 -1.35 -0.21
N HIS A 74 4.62 -1.16 1.05
CA HIS A 74 5.29 -1.75 2.20
C HIS A 74 4.34 -2.61 3.04
N VAL A 75 4.88 -3.63 3.69
CA VAL A 75 4.32 -4.25 4.88
C VAL A 75 5.23 -3.87 6.04
N VAL A 76 4.75 -3.07 6.97
CA VAL A 76 5.45 -2.68 8.20
C VAL A 76 5.02 -3.64 9.30
N TYR A 77 5.98 -4.31 9.93
CA TYR A 77 5.69 -5.37 10.91
C TYR A 77 5.20 -4.82 12.25
N ARG A 78 5.60 -3.62 12.59
CA ARG A 78 5.10 -2.90 13.75
C ARG A 78 4.63 -1.51 13.33
N SER A 79 3.32 -1.36 13.24
CA SER A 79 2.67 -0.11 12.90
C SER A 79 2.94 0.99 13.95
N GLU A 80 2.92 2.25 13.51
CA GLU A 80 2.90 3.41 14.41
C GLU A 80 1.49 3.69 14.96
N TYR A 81 0.44 3.14 14.33
CA TYR A 81 -0.91 3.21 14.86
C TYR A 81 -1.03 2.33 16.12
N PRO A 82 -1.36 2.90 17.31
CA PRO A 82 -1.26 2.19 18.59
C PRO A 82 -2.05 0.87 18.62
N TYR A 83 -3.26 0.86 18.08
CA TYR A 83 -4.08 -0.34 18.08
C TYR A 83 -3.44 -1.49 17.28
N PHE A 84 -2.84 -1.20 16.13
CA PHE A 84 -2.14 -2.23 15.36
C PHE A 84 -0.88 -2.69 16.08
N ALA A 85 -0.10 -1.75 16.63
CA ALA A 85 1.11 -2.07 17.38
C ALA A 85 0.86 -2.98 18.60
N GLU A 86 -0.19 -2.67 19.37
CA GLU A 86 -0.58 -3.42 20.59
C GLU A 86 -1.12 -4.82 20.27
N ASN A 87 -1.71 -5.01 19.09
CA ASN A 87 -2.31 -6.28 18.66
C ASN A 87 -1.43 -7.06 17.67
N ASN A 88 -0.19 -6.61 17.41
CA ASN A 88 0.75 -7.19 16.47
C ASN A 88 0.14 -7.37 15.05
N ILE A 89 -0.63 -6.35 14.61
CA ILE A 89 -1.22 -6.30 13.28
C ILE A 89 -0.22 -5.62 12.35
N PRO A 90 0.39 -6.33 11.37
CA PRO A 90 1.24 -5.71 10.36
C PRO A 90 0.41 -4.80 9.47
N GLU A 91 1.00 -3.67 9.05
CA GLU A 91 0.31 -2.65 8.30
C GLU A 91 0.86 -2.52 6.88
N ILE A 92 -0.05 -2.48 5.90
CA ILE A 92 0.29 -2.10 4.53
C ILE A 92 0.31 -0.57 4.47
N GLN A 93 1.46 -0.01 4.05
CA GLN A 93 1.69 1.44 4.01
C GLN A 93 2.28 1.87 2.66
N ASN A 94 2.15 3.17 2.37
CA ASN A 94 2.79 3.86 1.25
C ASN A 94 2.68 3.08 -0.07
N PHE A 95 1.44 2.76 -0.41
CA PHE A 95 1.09 2.00 -1.59
C PHE A 95 0.82 2.96 -2.75
N ASP A 96 1.79 3.06 -3.66
CA ASP A 96 1.74 3.94 -4.81
C ASP A 96 1.90 3.21 -6.14
N VAL A 97 1.13 3.66 -7.12
CA VAL A 97 1.30 3.32 -8.54
C VAL A 97 1.51 4.64 -9.30
N ILE A 98 2.59 4.73 -10.07
CA ILE A 98 2.88 5.95 -10.84
C ILE A 98 1.74 6.26 -11.81
N PRO A 99 1.39 7.54 -12.02
CA PRO A 99 0.18 7.96 -12.73
C PRO A 99 -0.07 7.29 -14.09
N PRO A 100 0.90 7.13 -15.00
CA PRO A 100 0.68 6.51 -16.31
C PRO A 100 0.22 5.05 -16.25
N PHE A 101 0.46 4.36 -15.14
CA PHE A 101 0.12 2.94 -14.95
C PHE A 101 -1.10 2.70 -14.05
N ARG A 102 -1.72 3.78 -13.54
CA ARG A 102 -2.97 3.69 -12.76
C ARG A 102 -4.12 3.18 -13.63
N LYS A 103 -5.11 2.53 -13.00
CA LYS A 103 -6.31 1.95 -13.64
C LYS A 103 -6.01 0.87 -14.68
N ARG A 104 -4.79 0.31 -14.69
CA ARG A 104 -4.33 -0.75 -15.60
C ARG A 104 -4.08 -2.09 -14.89
N GLY A 105 -4.57 -2.23 -13.65
CA GLY A 105 -4.45 -3.46 -12.86
C GLY A 105 -3.21 -3.55 -11.96
N VAL A 106 -2.20 -2.68 -12.13
CA VAL A 106 -0.95 -2.69 -11.35
C VAL A 106 -1.22 -2.69 -9.84
N GLY A 107 -2.06 -1.77 -9.37
CA GLY A 107 -2.42 -1.69 -7.95
C GLY A 107 -3.06 -2.97 -7.43
N SER A 108 -3.90 -3.64 -8.22
CA SER A 108 -4.55 -4.89 -7.80
C SER A 108 -3.56 -6.03 -7.62
N VAL A 109 -2.55 -6.13 -8.49
CA VAL A 109 -1.49 -7.15 -8.40
C VAL A 109 -0.53 -6.87 -7.26
N LEU A 110 -0.14 -5.60 -7.09
CA LEU A 110 0.79 -5.20 -6.04
C LEU A 110 0.17 -5.37 -4.64
N ILE A 111 -1.08 -4.92 -4.43
CA ILE A 111 -1.76 -5.09 -3.13
C ILE A 111 -1.97 -6.56 -2.78
N GLU A 112 -2.26 -7.42 -3.77
CA GLU A 112 -2.38 -8.86 -3.56
C GLU A 112 -1.06 -9.47 -3.08
N ALA A 113 0.06 -9.05 -3.65
CA ALA A 113 1.37 -9.49 -3.20
C ALA A 113 1.71 -9.01 -1.78
N LEU A 114 1.36 -7.76 -1.45
CA LEU A 114 1.52 -7.20 -0.10
C LEU A 114 0.65 -7.94 0.93
N GLU A 115 -0.63 -8.21 0.62
CA GLU A 115 -1.51 -9.01 1.48
C GLU A 115 -0.93 -10.41 1.71
N LYS A 116 -0.46 -11.06 0.65
CA LYS A 116 0.14 -12.38 0.75
C LYS A 116 1.36 -12.38 1.67
N ASP A 117 2.23 -11.37 1.56
CA ASP A 117 3.41 -11.25 2.42
C ASP A 117 2.99 -10.97 3.88
N ALA A 118 2.07 -10.03 4.11
CA ALA A 118 1.56 -9.70 5.44
C ALA A 118 0.89 -10.89 6.14
N PHE A 119 0.13 -11.71 5.41
CA PHE A 119 -0.50 -12.93 5.94
C PHE A 119 0.48 -14.06 6.27
N THR A 120 1.74 -13.95 5.90
CA THR A 120 2.78 -14.87 6.42
C THR A 120 3.14 -14.57 7.88
N ILE A 121 2.80 -13.38 8.37
CA ILE A 121 3.19 -12.88 9.69
C ILE A 121 2.01 -12.95 10.67
N SER A 122 0.81 -12.62 10.21
CA SER A 122 -0.40 -12.54 11.06
C SER A 122 -1.64 -12.90 10.26
N ASN A 123 -2.64 -13.49 10.91
CA ASN A 123 -3.95 -13.75 10.31
C ASN A 123 -4.80 -12.50 10.16
N THR A 124 -4.42 -11.40 10.78
CA THR A 124 -5.07 -10.09 10.64
C THR A 124 -4.03 -9.10 10.16
N ILE A 125 -4.36 -8.36 9.11
CA ILE A 125 -3.53 -7.31 8.53
C ILE A 125 -4.29 -6.00 8.54
N GLY A 126 -3.57 -4.88 8.59
CA GLY A 126 -4.13 -3.55 8.65
C GLY A 126 -3.72 -2.66 7.49
N ILE A 127 -4.49 -1.61 7.25
CA ILE A 127 -4.19 -0.54 6.29
C ILE A 127 -4.89 0.74 6.73
N GLY A 128 -4.20 1.88 6.66
CA GLY A 128 -4.78 3.21 6.82
C GLY A 128 -4.96 3.91 5.48
N PHE A 129 -5.92 4.81 5.38
CA PHE A 129 -6.07 5.70 4.23
C PHE A 129 -6.65 7.06 4.62
N GLY A 130 -6.25 8.10 3.88
CA GLY A 130 -6.76 9.45 4.06
C GLY A 130 -8.22 9.60 3.64
N LEU A 131 -8.93 10.56 4.26
CA LEU A 131 -10.36 10.76 4.12
C LEU A 131 -10.74 11.84 3.09
N TYR A 132 -9.91 12.12 2.11
CA TYR A 132 -10.21 13.06 1.04
C TYR A 132 -10.21 12.39 -0.35
N ALA A 133 -10.57 13.15 -1.39
CA ALA A 133 -10.96 12.63 -2.70
C ALA A 133 -9.88 11.77 -3.40
N ASP A 134 -8.61 12.08 -3.20
CA ASP A 134 -7.51 11.39 -3.87
C ASP A 134 -7.40 9.92 -3.46
N TYR A 135 -7.83 9.60 -2.23
CA TYR A 135 -7.90 8.22 -1.73
C TYR A 135 -9.14 7.45 -2.21
N GLY A 136 -10.09 8.08 -2.91
CA GLY A 136 -11.38 7.45 -3.25
C GLY A 136 -11.26 6.16 -4.08
N THR A 137 -10.23 6.02 -4.91
CA THR A 137 -9.95 4.77 -5.66
C THR A 137 -9.40 3.69 -4.75
N ALA A 138 -8.47 4.03 -3.86
CA ALA A 138 -7.86 3.14 -2.89
C ALA A 138 -8.90 2.64 -1.88
N GLN A 139 -9.73 3.54 -1.33
CA GLN A 139 -10.85 3.21 -0.43
C GLN A 139 -11.73 2.11 -1.01
N ARG A 140 -12.19 2.29 -2.27
CA ARG A 140 -13.05 1.29 -2.96
C ARG A 140 -12.32 -0.03 -3.21
N MET A 141 -11.02 0.02 -3.49
CA MET A 141 -10.22 -1.18 -3.72
C MET A 141 -10.10 -1.99 -2.44
N TYR A 142 -9.77 -1.37 -1.31
CA TYR A 142 -9.62 -2.06 -0.03
C TYR A 142 -10.93 -2.72 0.44
N ILE A 143 -12.04 -1.99 0.37
CA ILE A 143 -13.36 -2.55 0.70
C ILE A 143 -13.71 -3.76 -0.20
N LYS A 144 -13.48 -3.66 -1.52
CA LYS A 144 -13.71 -4.78 -2.45
C LYS A 144 -12.81 -5.99 -2.17
N ARG A 145 -11.65 -5.80 -1.57
CA ARG A 145 -10.74 -6.86 -1.16
C ARG A 145 -11.06 -7.46 0.20
N GLY A 146 -12.13 -7.00 0.85
CA GLY A 146 -12.61 -7.53 2.13
C GLY A 146 -12.01 -6.88 3.36
N PHE A 147 -11.34 -5.73 3.20
CA PHE A 147 -11.00 -4.92 4.37
C PHE A 147 -12.27 -4.26 4.92
N ILE A 148 -12.39 -4.23 6.24
CA ILE A 148 -13.48 -3.59 6.98
C ILE A 148 -12.90 -2.58 7.97
N PRO A 149 -13.66 -1.52 8.35
CA PRO A 149 -13.23 -0.59 9.40
C PRO A 149 -12.87 -1.34 10.70
N ASP A 150 -11.82 -0.89 11.36
CA ASP A 150 -11.35 -1.49 12.63
C ASP A 150 -12.30 -1.21 13.82
N GLY A 151 -13.33 -0.36 13.61
CA GLY A 151 -14.33 -0.01 14.59
C GLY A 151 -13.93 1.10 15.57
N ARG A 152 -12.79 1.78 15.34
CA ARG A 152 -12.26 2.81 16.26
C ARG A 152 -12.50 4.25 15.79
N GLY A 153 -13.19 4.42 14.67
CA GLY A 153 -13.51 5.75 14.12
C GLY A 153 -12.34 6.38 13.38
N ILE A 154 -12.39 7.69 13.22
CA ILE A 154 -11.34 8.43 12.52
C ILE A 154 -10.20 8.83 13.44
N MET A 155 -8.99 8.82 12.88
CA MET A 155 -7.76 9.18 13.57
C MET A 155 -7.14 10.42 12.92
N TYR A 156 -6.48 11.24 13.74
CA TYR A 156 -5.59 12.30 13.28
C TYR A 156 -4.24 12.15 13.99
N ASP A 157 -3.17 12.05 13.23
CA ASP A 157 -1.83 11.77 13.79
C ASP A 157 -1.85 10.52 14.71
N ASN A 158 -2.49 9.45 14.27
CA ASN A 158 -2.67 8.18 15.00
C ASN A 158 -3.45 8.29 16.34
N LYS A 159 -4.13 9.41 16.58
CA LYS A 159 -4.93 9.65 17.79
C LYS A 159 -6.42 9.73 17.44
N PRO A 160 -7.32 9.21 18.29
CA PRO A 160 -8.75 9.33 18.06
C PRO A 160 -9.20 10.79 17.93
N VAL A 161 -10.06 11.07 16.95
CA VAL A 161 -10.71 12.37 16.81
C VAL A 161 -12.01 12.35 17.59
N GLU A 162 -12.09 13.18 18.62
CA GLU A 162 -13.28 13.27 19.47
C GLU A 162 -14.45 13.96 18.73
N PRO A 163 -15.69 13.57 19.01
CA PRO A 163 -16.86 14.25 18.45
C PRO A 163 -16.86 15.74 18.73
N GLY A 164 -17.01 16.56 17.69
CA GLY A 164 -16.97 18.03 17.79
C GLY A 164 -15.59 18.65 17.66
N ALA A 165 -14.52 17.85 17.52
CA ALA A 165 -13.19 18.36 17.26
C ALA A 165 -13.06 18.95 15.84
N HIS A 166 -12.14 19.89 15.68
CA HIS A 166 -11.73 20.43 14.39
C HIS A 166 -10.32 19.93 14.07
N VAL A 167 -10.17 19.25 12.93
CA VAL A 167 -8.89 18.72 12.45
C VAL A 167 -8.63 19.17 11.02
N CYS A 168 -7.36 19.15 10.60
CA CYS A 168 -6.99 19.41 9.21
C CYS A 168 -7.43 18.23 8.33
N VAL A 169 -7.79 18.51 7.08
CA VAL A 169 -8.04 17.48 6.06
C VAL A 169 -6.74 17.32 5.25
N ASP A 170 -5.89 16.43 5.69
CA ASP A 170 -4.60 16.09 5.12
C ASP A 170 -4.32 14.57 5.27
N ASP A 171 -3.09 14.13 5.04
CA ASP A 171 -2.71 12.72 5.10
C ASP A 171 -2.72 12.12 6.51
N ASP A 172 -2.74 12.96 7.55
CA ASP A 172 -2.82 12.52 8.94
C ASP A 172 -4.26 12.20 9.37
N LEU A 173 -5.28 12.66 8.59
CA LEU A 173 -6.68 12.33 8.84
C LEU A 173 -7.03 11.00 8.17
N CYS A 174 -7.01 9.92 8.96
CA CYS A 174 -7.12 8.56 8.47
C CYS A 174 -8.30 7.78 9.03
N LEU A 175 -8.76 6.79 8.25
CA LEU A 175 -9.55 5.67 8.72
C LEU A 175 -8.73 4.39 8.55
N TYR A 176 -8.67 3.57 9.61
CA TYR A 176 -7.97 2.30 9.59
C TYR A 176 -8.93 1.14 9.31
N LEU A 177 -8.47 0.23 8.47
CA LEU A 177 -9.18 -0.99 8.11
C LEU A 177 -8.36 -2.21 8.52
N ILE A 178 -9.06 -3.31 8.78
CA ILE A 178 -8.45 -4.63 9.01
C ILE A 178 -9.03 -5.64 8.03
N LYS A 179 -8.25 -6.66 7.74
CA LYS A 179 -8.68 -7.85 7.02
C LYS A 179 -8.15 -9.08 7.74
N THR A 180 -9.04 -10.03 8.06
CA THR A 180 -8.69 -11.27 8.75
C THR A 180 -8.99 -12.46 7.83
N ILE A 181 -8.11 -13.46 7.84
CA ILE A 181 -8.34 -14.77 7.22
C ILE A 181 -8.59 -15.80 8.31
N GLU A 182 -9.58 -16.68 8.09
CA GLU A 182 -9.77 -17.86 8.90
C GLU A 182 -8.67 -18.90 8.59
N GLN A 183 -8.17 -19.57 9.61
CA GLN A 183 -7.22 -20.69 9.45
C GLN A 183 -7.96 -21.94 9.04
#